data_72b88a2277b8de718c864747982f51c4
#
_entry.id   72b88a2277b8de718c864747982f51c4
#
_cell.length_a   1.000
_cell.length_b   1.000
_cell.length_c   1.000
_cell.angle_alpha   90.00
_cell.angle_beta   90.00
_cell.angle_gamma   90.00
#
_symmetry.space_group_name_H-M   'P 1'
#
loop_
_entity.id
_entity.type
_entity.pdbx_description
1 polymer ?
#
loop_
_entity_poly.entity_id
_entity_poly.type
_entity_poly.pdbx_seq_one_letter_code
_entity_poly.pdbx_strand_id
1 'polypeptide(L)'
;MPRPPFPRSLAEFQAWFGTDEACLRYLIDSRWPEGFRCPRCGHGEAYELATRALLQCRRCGYQASVTAGTVLHATRVPLRQWFWAAHLVATHTPGISAVQLQRQLDLTRYETAWVMLQKLRRAMVRPERDRITGMVEVDDAYVGGLEEGRRGGRQRGGSKAIVVAAVEIRGRGSGRIRLGVVEDVSGDSLVGFVEGAVAPGSVVFTDGWMGYVPLKKKGYDHRPKTQGAGPNAPNLLPRAHRAFSNLKTWLMGTHHGVGRTHLPHYLNEFVFRFNRRHTPMAAFQTLLGLAGQHTPTTYKMLYRAEPTG
;
A
#
# COMPACT_ATOMS: atom_id res chain seq x y z
N MET A 1 11.93 -17.80 -7.70
CA MET A 1 12.92 -16.99 -8.42
C MET A 1 13.73 -16.17 -7.44
N PRO A 2 15.07 -16.09 -7.55
CA PRO A 2 15.86 -15.19 -6.74
C PRO A 2 15.41 -13.74 -6.99
N ARG A 3 15.25 -12.98 -5.92
CA ARG A 3 14.88 -11.57 -6.03
C ARG A 3 16.07 -10.80 -6.65
N PRO A 4 15.83 -9.83 -7.56
CA PRO A 4 16.90 -8.98 -8.06
C PRO A 4 17.64 -8.32 -6.88
N PRO A 5 18.93 -8.04 -6.99
CA PRO A 5 19.65 -7.32 -5.94
C PRO A 5 19.03 -5.94 -5.72
N PHE A 6 19.18 -5.41 -4.52
CA PHE A 6 18.66 -4.09 -4.16
C PHE A 6 19.68 -3.33 -3.32
N PRO A 7 19.73 -1.99 -3.41
CA PRO A 7 20.65 -1.17 -2.63
C PRO A 7 20.32 -1.28 -1.13
N ARG A 8 21.33 -1.34 -0.29
CA ARG A 8 21.20 -1.46 1.16
C ARG A 8 21.31 -0.12 1.88
N SER A 9 21.76 0.92 1.16
CA SER A 9 21.94 2.27 1.68
C SER A 9 21.53 3.32 0.65
N LEU A 10 21.41 4.58 1.10
CA LEU A 10 21.19 5.70 0.20
C LEU A 10 22.36 5.90 -0.78
N ALA A 11 23.60 5.71 -0.31
CA ALA A 11 24.78 5.83 -1.16
C ALA A 11 24.77 4.79 -2.29
N GLU A 12 24.46 3.53 -1.97
CA GLU A 12 24.27 2.48 -2.99
C GLU A 12 23.13 2.80 -3.93
N PHE A 13 22.01 3.31 -3.43
CA PHE A 13 20.87 3.72 -4.26
C PHE A 13 21.30 4.80 -5.28
N GLN A 14 22.02 5.81 -4.82
CA GLN A 14 22.52 6.87 -5.71
C GLN A 14 23.51 6.36 -6.76
N ALA A 15 24.40 5.45 -6.35
CA ALA A 15 25.36 4.83 -7.26
C ALA A 15 24.69 3.96 -8.34
N TRP A 16 23.64 3.22 -7.96
CA TRP A 16 22.95 2.31 -8.88
C TRP A 16 21.99 3.01 -9.83
N PHE A 17 21.30 4.05 -9.37
CA PHE A 17 20.19 4.71 -10.07
C PHE A 17 20.46 6.18 -10.34
N GLY A 18 21.72 6.52 -10.61
CA GLY A 18 22.14 7.88 -10.91
C GLY A 18 21.68 8.40 -12.29
N THR A 19 21.34 7.50 -13.22
CA THR A 19 20.91 7.85 -14.57
C THR A 19 19.61 7.15 -14.98
N ASP A 20 18.91 7.69 -15.99
CA ASP A 20 17.69 7.07 -16.53
C ASP A 20 17.99 5.72 -17.21
N GLU A 21 19.16 5.57 -17.81
CA GLU A 21 19.62 4.33 -18.45
C GLU A 21 19.77 3.21 -17.41
N ALA A 22 20.37 3.50 -16.26
CA ALA A 22 20.50 2.54 -15.17
C ALA A 22 19.13 2.11 -14.63
N CYS A 23 18.21 3.06 -14.47
CA CYS A 23 16.83 2.77 -14.09
C CYS A 23 16.09 1.92 -15.11
N LEU A 24 16.29 2.24 -16.42
CA LEU A 24 15.70 1.49 -17.51
C LEU A 24 16.21 0.04 -17.53
N ARG A 25 17.52 -0.17 -17.39
CA ARG A 25 18.14 -1.49 -17.32
C ARG A 25 17.51 -2.33 -16.20
N TYR A 26 17.41 -1.77 -15.00
CA TYR A 26 16.81 -2.45 -13.86
C TYR A 26 15.35 -2.84 -14.12
N LEU A 27 14.56 -1.99 -14.79
CA LEU A 27 13.16 -2.32 -15.16
C LEU A 27 13.10 -3.42 -16.22
N ILE A 28 14.03 -3.45 -17.20
CA ILE A 28 14.14 -4.51 -18.20
C ILE A 28 14.39 -5.85 -17.51
N ASP A 29 15.40 -5.91 -16.64
CA ASP A 29 15.76 -7.13 -15.90
C ASP A 29 14.65 -7.61 -14.97
N SER A 30 13.93 -6.66 -14.35
CA SER A 30 12.77 -6.98 -13.51
C SER A 30 11.58 -7.50 -14.29
N ARG A 31 11.36 -7.02 -15.52
CA ARG A 31 10.25 -7.41 -16.39
C ARG A 31 10.51 -8.72 -17.12
N TRP A 32 11.74 -8.94 -17.51
CA TRP A 32 12.18 -10.13 -18.24
C TRP A 32 13.40 -10.78 -17.55
N PRO A 33 13.18 -11.43 -16.38
CA PRO A 33 14.28 -12.00 -15.59
C PRO A 33 15.02 -13.15 -16.29
N GLU A 34 14.39 -13.77 -17.29
CA GLU A 34 14.96 -14.83 -18.14
C GLU A 34 15.37 -14.33 -19.53
N GLY A 35 15.48 -13.00 -19.68
CA GLY A 35 15.74 -12.35 -20.96
C GLY A 35 14.47 -11.96 -21.71
N PHE A 36 14.62 -11.01 -22.61
CA PHE A 36 13.51 -10.46 -23.39
C PHE A 36 12.69 -11.55 -24.09
N ARG A 37 11.36 -11.41 -24.02
CA ARG A 37 10.40 -12.20 -24.80
C ARG A 37 9.42 -11.27 -25.48
N CYS A 38 9.41 -11.27 -26.79
CA CYS A 38 8.54 -10.41 -27.58
C CYS A 38 7.05 -10.72 -27.27
N PRO A 39 6.24 -9.75 -26.80
CA PRO A 39 4.84 -9.99 -26.50
C PRO A 39 3.99 -10.38 -27.73
N ARG A 40 4.50 -10.08 -28.96
CA ARG A 40 3.78 -10.36 -30.21
C ARG A 40 4.12 -11.71 -30.82
N CYS A 41 5.41 -12.13 -30.80
CA CYS A 41 5.84 -13.32 -31.54
C CYS A 41 6.71 -14.29 -30.70
N GLY A 42 6.96 -14.03 -29.41
CA GLY A 42 7.73 -14.87 -28.52
C GLY A 42 9.26 -14.87 -28.74
N HIS A 43 9.78 -14.15 -29.76
CA HIS A 43 11.22 -14.12 -30.06
C HIS A 43 12.03 -13.50 -28.91
N GLY A 44 13.24 -14.05 -28.66
CA GLY A 44 14.08 -13.70 -27.50
C GLY A 44 15.07 -12.55 -27.72
N GLU A 45 15.19 -11.99 -28.92
CA GLU A 45 16.17 -10.95 -29.22
C GLU A 45 15.52 -9.61 -29.57
N ALA A 46 16.11 -8.52 -29.07
CA ALA A 46 15.64 -7.17 -29.34
C ALA A 46 16.79 -6.18 -29.49
N TYR A 47 16.55 -5.11 -30.24
CA TYR A 47 17.37 -3.89 -30.20
C TYR A 47 16.81 -3.00 -29.06
N GLU A 48 17.70 -2.45 -28.25
CA GLU A 48 17.34 -1.48 -27.22
C GLU A 48 17.29 -0.07 -27.83
N LEU A 49 16.13 0.57 -27.74
CA LEU A 49 15.90 1.96 -28.11
C LEU A 49 15.85 2.81 -26.83
N ALA A 50 17.01 3.02 -26.21
CA ALA A 50 17.16 3.58 -24.87
C ALA A 50 16.45 4.94 -24.69
N THR A 51 16.54 5.83 -25.68
CA THR A 51 15.90 7.17 -25.66
C THR A 51 14.37 7.13 -25.57
N ARG A 52 13.74 6.01 -25.93
CA ARG A 52 12.29 5.81 -25.92
C ARG A 52 11.84 4.80 -24.88
N ALA A 53 12.74 4.20 -24.10
CA ALA A 53 12.46 3.09 -23.19
C ALA A 53 11.70 1.93 -23.87
N LEU A 54 12.13 1.55 -25.09
CA LEU A 54 11.55 0.51 -25.96
C LEU A 54 12.56 -0.58 -26.26
N LEU A 55 12.05 -1.82 -26.41
CA LEU A 55 12.78 -2.95 -26.96
C LEU A 55 12.13 -3.33 -28.30
N GLN A 56 12.88 -3.22 -29.41
CA GLN A 56 12.39 -3.58 -30.73
C GLN A 56 12.77 -5.02 -31.05
N CYS A 57 11.77 -5.88 -31.21
CA CYS A 57 11.97 -7.28 -31.57
C CYS A 57 12.72 -7.41 -32.90
N ARG A 58 13.79 -8.20 -32.92
CA ARG A 58 14.59 -8.43 -34.16
C ARG A 58 13.82 -9.18 -35.23
N ARG A 59 12.85 -10.03 -34.84
CA ARG A 59 12.09 -10.87 -35.77
C ARG A 59 10.89 -10.16 -36.40
N CYS A 60 10.07 -9.49 -35.63
CA CYS A 60 8.78 -8.93 -36.10
C CYS A 60 8.71 -7.40 -36.06
N GLY A 61 9.78 -6.70 -35.64
CA GLY A 61 9.81 -5.23 -35.53
C GLY A 61 8.92 -4.63 -34.45
N TYR A 62 8.20 -5.46 -33.67
CA TYR A 62 7.34 -4.96 -32.60
C TYR A 62 8.15 -4.21 -31.55
N GLN A 63 7.71 -2.99 -31.21
CA GLN A 63 8.33 -2.18 -30.17
C GLN A 63 7.62 -2.38 -28.83
N ALA A 64 8.25 -3.16 -27.96
CA ALA A 64 7.76 -3.40 -26.60
C ALA A 64 8.22 -2.27 -25.67
N SER A 65 7.28 -1.51 -25.12
CA SER A 65 7.62 -0.50 -24.11
C SER A 65 7.89 -1.15 -22.76
N VAL A 66 8.98 -0.76 -22.12
CA VAL A 66 9.37 -1.25 -20.78
C VAL A 66 8.36 -0.82 -19.72
N THR A 67 7.75 0.35 -19.88
CA THR A 67 6.78 0.92 -18.93
C THR A 67 5.33 0.63 -19.28
N ALA A 68 5.01 0.23 -20.51
CA ALA A 68 3.63 -0.04 -20.92
C ALA A 68 3.00 -1.18 -20.13
N GLY A 69 1.73 -1.02 -19.76
CA GLY A 69 1.01 -1.99 -18.95
C GLY A 69 1.37 -1.99 -17.46
N THR A 70 2.20 -1.06 -17.01
CA THR A 70 2.64 -0.92 -15.61
C THR A 70 2.10 0.37 -14.98
N VAL A 71 2.39 0.57 -13.71
CA VAL A 71 2.13 1.86 -13.00
C VAL A 71 2.79 3.05 -13.71
N LEU A 72 3.91 2.80 -14.39
CA LEU A 72 4.67 3.81 -15.14
C LEU A 72 4.15 4.04 -16.58
N HIS A 73 3.02 3.43 -16.94
CA HIS A 73 2.44 3.55 -18.28
C HIS A 73 2.24 5.01 -18.68
N ALA A 74 2.68 5.34 -19.90
CA ALA A 74 2.59 6.68 -20.50
C ALA A 74 3.18 7.82 -19.64
N THR A 75 4.15 7.52 -18.78
CA THR A 75 4.85 8.56 -18.01
C THR A 75 5.69 9.45 -18.91
N ARG A 76 5.67 10.76 -18.60
CA ARG A 76 6.60 11.76 -19.15
C ARG A 76 7.66 12.18 -18.13
N VAL A 77 7.50 11.70 -16.89
CA VAL A 77 8.46 11.96 -15.81
C VAL A 77 9.65 11.02 -16.01
N PRO A 78 10.92 11.50 -15.93
CA PRO A 78 12.12 10.68 -16.02
C PRO A 78 12.09 9.49 -15.06
N LEU A 79 12.62 8.35 -15.47
CA LEU A 79 12.63 7.12 -14.67
C LEU A 79 13.38 7.32 -13.35
N ARG A 80 14.48 8.06 -13.36
CA ARG A 80 15.24 8.40 -12.16
C ARG A 80 14.35 9.08 -11.10
N GLN A 81 13.46 10.00 -11.49
CA GLN A 81 12.54 10.64 -10.55
C GLN A 81 11.51 9.64 -9.98
N TRP A 82 11.05 8.67 -10.76
CA TRP A 82 10.19 7.59 -10.27
C TRP A 82 10.90 6.69 -9.26
N PHE A 83 12.16 6.36 -9.50
CA PHE A 83 12.96 5.57 -8.58
C PHE A 83 13.20 6.30 -7.27
N TRP A 84 13.50 7.62 -7.34
CA TRP A 84 13.58 8.45 -6.15
C TRP A 84 12.24 8.51 -5.40
N ALA A 85 11.12 8.72 -6.07
CA ALA A 85 9.80 8.72 -5.45
C ALA A 85 9.51 7.38 -4.75
N ALA A 86 9.79 6.25 -5.42
CA ALA A 86 9.62 4.93 -4.84
C ALA A 86 10.54 4.69 -3.62
N HIS A 87 11.79 5.15 -3.71
CA HIS A 87 12.75 5.07 -2.60
C HIS A 87 12.26 5.89 -1.40
N LEU A 88 11.94 7.16 -1.61
CA LEU A 88 11.50 8.06 -0.54
C LEU A 88 10.23 7.56 0.15
N VAL A 89 9.20 7.16 -0.61
CA VAL A 89 7.95 6.68 -0.02
C VAL A 89 8.09 5.36 0.73
N ALA A 90 9.01 4.49 0.30
CA ALA A 90 9.21 3.18 0.91
C ALA A 90 10.13 3.20 2.14
N THR A 91 11.13 4.10 2.17
CA THR A 91 12.22 4.06 3.18
C THR A 91 12.13 5.11 4.25
N HIS A 92 11.50 6.26 4.00
CA HIS A 92 11.35 7.31 5.03
C HIS A 92 10.36 6.89 6.11
N THR A 93 10.78 6.95 7.37
CA THR A 93 9.92 6.59 8.51
C THR A 93 8.63 7.40 8.57
N PRO A 94 8.62 8.75 8.42
CA PRO A 94 7.40 9.54 8.40
C PRO A 94 6.66 9.50 7.04
N GLY A 95 7.17 8.76 6.03
CA GLY A 95 6.68 8.87 4.67
C GLY A 95 7.07 10.19 4.00
N ILE A 96 6.36 10.54 2.93
CA ILE A 96 6.58 11.79 2.21
C ILE A 96 5.26 12.36 1.71
N SER A 97 5.03 13.65 1.93
CA SER A 97 3.89 14.38 1.35
C SER A 97 4.14 14.72 -0.12
N ALA A 98 3.07 15.00 -0.86
CA ALA A 98 3.21 15.39 -2.27
C ALA A 98 3.94 16.72 -2.43
N VAL A 99 3.73 17.67 -1.51
CA VAL A 99 4.47 18.95 -1.49
C VAL A 99 5.96 18.72 -1.29
N GLN A 100 6.32 17.86 -0.33
CA GLN A 100 7.72 17.56 -0.07
C GLN A 100 8.36 16.79 -1.24
N LEU A 101 7.65 15.83 -1.84
CA LEU A 101 8.12 15.12 -3.03
C LEU A 101 8.34 16.07 -4.20
N GLN A 102 7.40 16.99 -4.45
CA GLN A 102 7.53 18.01 -5.48
C GLN A 102 8.83 18.82 -5.31
N ARG A 103 9.09 19.30 -4.10
CA ARG A 103 10.29 20.10 -3.79
C ARG A 103 11.60 19.31 -3.92
N GLN A 104 11.61 18.07 -3.42
CA GLN A 104 12.83 17.25 -3.44
C GLN A 104 13.22 16.76 -4.83
N LEU A 105 12.23 16.58 -5.71
CA LEU A 105 12.46 16.11 -7.08
C LEU A 105 12.38 17.23 -8.13
N ASP A 106 12.26 18.49 -7.68
CA ASP A 106 12.13 19.67 -8.55
C ASP A 106 11.04 19.50 -9.61
N LEU A 107 9.88 18.99 -9.18
CA LEU A 107 8.74 18.78 -10.08
C LEU A 107 7.98 20.10 -10.25
N THR A 108 7.75 20.49 -11.48
CA THR A 108 7.11 21.77 -11.84
C THR A 108 5.70 21.91 -11.24
N ARG A 109 4.95 20.80 -11.13
CA ARG A 109 3.54 20.81 -10.69
C ARG A 109 3.30 19.89 -9.51
N TYR A 110 2.54 20.38 -8.53
CA TYR A 110 2.09 19.59 -7.38
C TYR A 110 1.32 18.33 -7.81
N GLU A 111 0.44 18.47 -8.81
CA GLU A 111 -0.39 17.36 -9.31
C GLU A 111 0.47 16.19 -9.81
N THR A 112 1.64 16.48 -10.41
CA THR A 112 2.56 15.44 -10.86
C THR A 112 3.06 14.61 -9.67
N ALA A 113 3.54 15.28 -8.61
CA ALA A 113 3.98 14.59 -7.39
C ALA A 113 2.85 13.79 -6.74
N TRP A 114 1.66 14.38 -6.66
CA TRP A 114 0.49 13.73 -6.07
C TRP A 114 0.10 12.47 -6.85
N VAL A 115 0.00 12.56 -8.19
CA VAL A 115 -0.32 11.42 -9.06
C VAL A 115 0.75 10.32 -8.96
N MET A 116 2.04 10.68 -8.91
CA MET A 116 3.11 9.72 -8.71
C MET A 116 2.92 8.93 -7.42
N LEU A 117 2.66 9.62 -6.30
CA LEU A 117 2.42 8.96 -5.01
C LEU A 117 1.17 8.09 -5.04
N GLN A 118 0.06 8.54 -5.65
CA GLN A 118 -1.16 7.73 -5.74
C GLN A 118 -0.94 6.45 -6.57
N LYS A 119 -0.23 6.56 -7.68
CA LYS A 119 0.14 5.40 -8.49
C LYS A 119 1.00 4.41 -7.70
N LEU A 120 2.00 4.89 -6.97
CA LEU A 120 2.84 4.05 -6.11
C LEU A 120 2.03 3.40 -4.98
N ARG A 121 1.11 4.13 -4.32
CA ARG A 121 0.22 3.61 -3.27
C ARG A 121 -0.66 2.47 -3.78
N ARG A 122 -1.20 2.59 -5.00
CA ARG A 122 -1.96 1.50 -5.62
C ARG A 122 -1.09 0.27 -5.87
N ALA A 123 0.15 0.45 -6.28
CA ALA A 123 1.10 -0.64 -6.49
C ALA A 123 1.55 -1.35 -5.20
N MET A 124 1.32 -0.76 -4.03
CA MET A 124 1.74 -1.35 -2.74
C MET A 124 0.91 -2.56 -2.30
N VAL A 125 -0.17 -2.86 -3.02
CA VAL A 125 -1.06 -3.99 -2.72
C VAL A 125 -0.86 -5.07 -3.77
N ARG A 126 -0.53 -6.29 -3.34
CA ARG A 126 -0.62 -7.47 -4.21
C ARG A 126 -2.09 -7.82 -4.41
N PRO A 127 -2.55 -8.09 -5.65
CA PRO A 127 -3.93 -8.55 -5.89
C PRO A 127 -4.27 -9.80 -5.07
N GLU A 128 -3.37 -10.77 -5.03
CA GLU A 128 -3.51 -12.06 -4.32
C GLU A 128 -2.65 -12.10 -3.06
N ARG A 129 -2.82 -11.12 -2.17
CA ARG A 129 -2.05 -11.11 -0.92
C ARG A 129 -2.55 -12.17 0.05
N ASP A 130 -1.62 -12.88 0.69
CA ASP A 130 -1.93 -13.88 1.73
C ASP A 130 -2.75 -13.26 2.86
N ARG A 131 -3.77 -13.96 3.32
CA ARG A 131 -4.51 -13.63 4.54
C ARG A 131 -3.61 -13.81 5.77
N ILE A 132 -3.92 -13.08 6.84
CA ILE A 132 -3.24 -13.25 8.12
C ILE A 132 -3.72 -14.55 8.76
N THR A 133 -2.80 -15.34 9.34
CA THR A 133 -3.09 -16.60 10.03
C THR A 133 -2.71 -16.51 11.51
N GLY A 134 -3.20 -17.43 12.32
CA GLY A 134 -2.87 -17.54 13.73
C GLY A 134 -3.72 -16.65 14.62
N MET A 135 -3.12 -15.94 15.58
CA MET A 135 -3.83 -15.06 16.51
C MET A 135 -3.86 -13.63 15.98
N VAL A 136 -5.04 -13.01 15.96
CA VAL A 136 -5.28 -11.68 15.35
C VAL A 136 -6.14 -10.82 16.27
N GLU A 137 -5.73 -9.58 16.52
CA GLU A 137 -6.60 -8.54 17.06
C GLU A 137 -7.32 -7.84 15.92
N VAL A 138 -8.66 -7.71 16.04
CA VAL A 138 -9.51 -6.96 15.11
C VAL A 138 -10.29 -5.91 15.85
N ASP A 139 -10.25 -4.68 15.35
CA ASP A 139 -10.91 -3.52 15.94
C ASP A 139 -11.23 -2.48 14.86
N ASP A 140 -12.12 -1.54 15.16
CA ASP A 140 -12.48 -0.44 14.28
C ASP A 140 -12.21 0.93 14.94
N ALA A 141 -11.93 1.91 14.11
CA ALA A 141 -11.76 3.28 14.56
C ALA A 141 -12.21 4.30 13.52
N TYR A 142 -12.71 5.44 14.01
CA TYR A 142 -12.98 6.59 13.15
C TYR A 142 -11.69 7.32 12.80
N VAL A 143 -11.49 7.56 11.51
CA VAL A 143 -10.36 8.30 10.94
C VAL A 143 -10.89 9.47 10.11
N GLY A 144 -10.38 10.67 10.36
CA GLY A 144 -10.80 11.90 9.69
C GLY A 144 -10.58 13.12 10.57
N GLY A 145 -10.89 14.32 10.03
CA GLY A 145 -10.75 15.58 10.73
C GLY A 145 -11.68 15.75 11.94
N LEU A 146 -11.45 16.82 12.71
CA LEU A 146 -12.36 17.24 13.78
C LEU A 146 -13.72 17.62 13.19
N GLU A 147 -14.78 17.12 13.78
CA GLU A 147 -16.15 17.58 13.53
C GLU A 147 -16.57 18.43 14.73
N GLU A 148 -16.68 19.74 14.51
CA GLU A 148 -17.16 20.65 15.56
C GLU A 148 -18.60 20.33 15.96
N GLY A 149 -18.89 20.42 17.25
CA GLY A 149 -20.25 20.28 17.79
C GLY A 149 -20.75 18.83 17.94
N ARG A 150 -19.98 17.79 17.62
CA ARG A 150 -20.38 16.38 17.82
C ARG A 150 -19.62 15.70 18.96
N ARG A 151 -20.35 15.08 19.88
CA ARG A 151 -19.74 14.23 20.92
C ARG A 151 -19.10 12.99 20.27
N GLY A 152 -17.99 12.50 20.83
CA GLY A 152 -17.35 11.26 20.41
C GLY A 152 -18.30 10.05 20.48
N GLY A 153 -18.02 9.01 19.72
CA GLY A 153 -18.78 7.76 19.66
C GLY A 153 -19.17 7.32 18.24
N ARG A 154 -19.84 6.16 18.14
CA ARG A 154 -20.33 5.60 16.86
C ARG A 154 -21.53 6.41 16.34
N GLN A 155 -21.28 7.36 15.45
CA GLN A 155 -22.34 8.20 14.86
C GLN A 155 -22.51 7.87 13.36
N ARG A 156 -23.78 7.74 12.92
CA ARG A 156 -24.12 7.61 11.50
C ARG A 156 -24.05 8.98 10.81
N GLY A 157 -23.53 8.99 9.58
CA GLY A 157 -23.60 10.19 8.71
C GLY A 157 -22.54 11.26 8.95
N GLY A 158 -21.41 10.94 9.59
CA GLY A 158 -20.26 11.86 9.74
C GLY A 158 -19.31 11.86 8.54
N SER A 159 -18.46 12.89 8.46
CA SER A 159 -17.37 13.01 7.45
C SER A 159 -16.24 12.00 7.70
N LYS A 160 -16.19 11.39 8.88
CA LYS A 160 -15.15 10.42 9.28
C LYS A 160 -15.37 9.08 8.60
N ALA A 161 -14.27 8.50 8.11
CA ALA A 161 -14.27 7.12 7.62
C ALA A 161 -14.12 6.13 8.78
N ILE A 162 -14.80 4.99 8.67
CA ILE A 162 -14.61 3.86 9.60
C ILE A 162 -13.51 2.99 9.01
N VAL A 163 -12.43 2.81 9.76
CA VAL A 163 -11.30 1.97 9.37
C VAL A 163 -11.26 0.77 10.30
N VAL A 164 -11.27 -0.43 9.72
CA VAL A 164 -11.07 -1.69 10.45
C VAL A 164 -9.61 -2.11 10.33
N ALA A 165 -9.03 -2.58 11.43
CA ALA A 165 -7.69 -3.12 11.51
C ALA A 165 -7.71 -4.59 11.90
N ALA A 166 -6.96 -5.44 11.20
CA ALA A 166 -6.58 -6.77 11.62
C ALA A 166 -5.07 -6.81 11.86
N VAL A 167 -4.65 -7.12 13.07
CA VAL A 167 -3.25 -7.08 13.51
C VAL A 167 -2.81 -8.44 14.04
N GLU A 168 -1.87 -9.08 13.35
CA GLU A 168 -1.26 -10.35 13.76
C GLU A 168 -0.55 -10.18 15.11
N ILE A 169 -0.82 -11.10 16.03
CA ILE A 169 -0.14 -11.20 17.32
C ILE A 169 1.14 -12.03 17.13
N ARG A 170 2.29 -11.42 17.36
CA ARG A 170 3.57 -12.10 17.28
C ARG A 170 4.35 -11.90 18.59
N GLY A 171 4.21 -12.85 19.51
CA GLY A 171 4.73 -12.72 20.86
C GLY A 171 4.21 -11.46 21.56
N ARG A 172 5.11 -10.64 22.11
CA ARG A 172 4.76 -9.33 22.71
C ARG A 172 4.51 -8.24 21.66
N GLY A 173 4.93 -8.44 20.42
CA GLY A 173 4.84 -7.45 19.33
C GLY A 173 3.67 -7.64 18.40
N SER A 174 3.64 -6.81 17.37
CA SER A 174 2.71 -6.90 16.24
C SER A 174 3.44 -7.52 15.03
N GLY A 175 2.80 -8.48 14.40
CA GLY A 175 3.21 -9.03 13.12
C GLY A 175 2.71 -8.19 11.94
N ARG A 176 2.08 -8.84 10.97
CA ARG A 176 1.47 -8.17 9.81
C ARG A 176 0.18 -7.46 10.20
N ILE A 177 -0.14 -6.41 9.44
CA ILE A 177 -1.43 -5.72 9.57
C ILE A 177 -2.19 -5.74 8.25
N ARG A 178 -3.51 -5.60 8.35
CA ARG A 178 -4.42 -5.23 7.27
C ARG A 178 -5.32 -4.11 7.76
N LEU A 179 -5.55 -3.14 6.91
CA LEU A 179 -6.48 -2.03 7.17
C LEU A 179 -7.43 -1.93 5.98
N GLY A 180 -8.67 -1.59 6.25
CA GLY A 180 -9.68 -1.35 5.22
C GLY A 180 -10.70 -0.31 5.70
N VAL A 181 -11.26 0.43 4.75
CA VAL A 181 -12.41 1.31 5.00
C VAL A 181 -13.67 0.47 4.85
N VAL A 182 -14.59 0.61 5.79
CA VAL A 182 -15.92 -0.01 5.73
C VAL A 182 -16.99 1.07 5.74
N GLU A 183 -18.18 0.73 5.26
CA GLU A 183 -19.28 1.69 5.20
C GLU A 183 -19.89 1.94 6.57
N ASP A 184 -20.03 0.88 7.34
CA ASP A 184 -20.61 0.91 8.69
C ASP A 184 -19.99 -0.20 9.58
N VAL A 185 -20.47 -0.29 10.83
CA VAL A 185 -20.06 -1.30 11.81
C VAL A 185 -21.07 -2.46 11.90
N SER A 186 -21.79 -2.74 10.81
CA SER A 186 -22.67 -3.90 10.69
C SER A 186 -21.88 -5.21 10.66
N GLY A 187 -22.58 -6.32 10.90
CA GLY A 187 -21.98 -7.65 10.78
C GLY A 187 -21.46 -7.93 9.38
N ASP A 188 -22.19 -7.55 8.35
CA ASP A 188 -21.79 -7.76 6.95
C ASP A 188 -20.51 -7.01 6.60
N SER A 189 -20.42 -5.73 6.96
CA SER A 189 -19.23 -4.91 6.73
C SER A 189 -18.00 -5.41 7.48
N LEU A 190 -18.15 -5.72 8.78
CA LEU A 190 -17.03 -6.14 9.63
C LEU A 190 -16.56 -7.57 9.30
N VAL A 191 -17.51 -8.49 9.15
CA VAL A 191 -17.21 -9.88 8.80
C VAL A 191 -16.61 -9.96 7.39
N GLY A 192 -17.15 -9.22 6.41
CA GLY A 192 -16.60 -9.15 5.07
C GLY A 192 -15.14 -8.69 5.06
N PHE A 193 -14.80 -7.66 5.86
CA PHE A 193 -13.41 -7.26 6.03
C PHE A 193 -12.54 -8.38 6.62
N VAL A 194 -13.02 -9.06 7.68
CA VAL A 194 -12.26 -10.15 8.32
C VAL A 194 -12.04 -11.31 7.35
N GLU A 195 -13.06 -11.73 6.62
CA GLU A 195 -12.95 -12.81 5.60
C GLU A 195 -11.92 -12.47 4.51
N GLY A 196 -11.82 -11.20 4.10
CA GLY A 196 -10.81 -10.73 3.15
C GLY A 196 -9.39 -10.63 3.73
N ALA A 197 -9.26 -10.36 5.03
CA ALA A 197 -7.98 -10.04 5.67
C ALA A 197 -7.35 -11.19 6.44
N VAL A 198 -8.16 -12.09 7.02
CA VAL A 198 -7.76 -13.16 7.95
C VAL A 198 -8.18 -14.51 7.41
N ALA A 199 -7.32 -15.51 7.52
CA ALA A 199 -7.62 -16.87 7.08
C ALA A 199 -8.59 -17.55 8.06
N PRO A 200 -9.56 -18.36 7.56
CA PRO A 200 -10.38 -19.23 8.41
C PRO A 200 -9.52 -20.11 9.32
N GLY A 201 -10.05 -20.49 10.47
CA GLY A 201 -9.31 -21.24 11.49
C GLY A 201 -8.42 -20.39 12.40
N SER A 202 -8.29 -19.08 12.12
CA SER A 202 -7.54 -18.16 12.99
C SER A 202 -8.31 -17.83 14.26
N VAL A 203 -7.57 -17.52 15.34
CA VAL A 203 -8.12 -16.99 16.59
C VAL A 203 -8.27 -15.48 16.44
N VAL A 204 -9.50 -14.98 16.54
CA VAL A 204 -9.81 -13.56 16.36
C VAL A 204 -10.29 -12.95 17.69
N PHE A 205 -9.53 -11.98 18.20
CA PHE A 205 -9.86 -11.18 19.36
C PHE A 205 -10.53 -9.86 18.94
N THR A 206 -11.68 -9.51 19.50
CA THR A 206 -12.40 -8.25 19.24
C THR A 206 -12.82 -7.58 20.54
N ASP A 207 -13.34 -6.36 20.48
CA ASP A 207 -13.92 -5.62 21.63
C ASP A 207 -15.26 -6.16 22.13
N GLY A 208 -15.79 -7.21 21.53
CA GLY A 208 -17.09 -7.77 21.88
C GLY A 208 -18.29 -7.08 21.22
N TRP A 209 -18.08 -6.16 20.27
CA TRP A 209 -19.18 -5.58 19.50
C TRP A 209 -19.99 -6.64 18.76
N MET A 210 -21.33 -6.49 18.76
CA MET A 210 -22.25 -7.49 18.20
C MET A 210 -22.03 -7.79 16.71
N GLY A 211 -21.50 -6.84 15.95
CA GLY A 211 -21.16 -7.01 14.53
C GLY A 211 -20.12 -8.11 14.28
N TYR A 212 -19.35 -8.50 15.29
CA TYR A 212 -18.36 -9.60 15.17
C TYR A 212 -18.90 -10.98 15.53
N VAL A 213 -20.12 -11.09 16.10
CA VAL A 213 -20.72 -12.38 16.54
C VAL A 213 -20.77 -13.42 15.40
N PRO A 214 -21.10 -13.06 14.13
CA PRO A 214 -21.18 -14.04 13.06
C PRO A 214 -19.85 -14.71 12.71
N LEU A 215 -18.68 -14.20 13.15
CA LEU A 215 -17.37 -14.78 12.87
C LEU A 215 -17.26 -16.27 13.28
N LYS A 216 -17.92 -16.68 14.36
CA LYS A 216 -17.97 -18.09 14.78
C LYS A 216 -18.56 -19.00 13.70
N LYS A 217 -19.62 -18.54 13.03
CA LYS A 217 -20.29 -19.29 11.95
C LYS A 217 -19.47 -19.32 10.66
N LYS A 218 -18.46 -18.42 10.54
CA LYS A 218 -17.57 -18.29 9.39
C LYS A 218 -16.25 -19.04 9.53
N GLY A 219 -16.14 -19.91 10.56
CA GLY A 219 -14.98 -20.75 10.78
C GLY A 219 -13.80 -20.09 11.51
N TYR A 220 -14.07 -19.02 12.28
CA TYR A 220 -13.07 -18.38 13.15
C TYR A 220 -13.25 -18.79 14.60
N ASP A 221 -12.15 -18.96 15.35
CA ASP A 221 -12.17 -19.06 16.82
C ASP A 221 -12.30 -17.63 17.37
N HIS A 222 -13.53 -17.13 17.42
CA HIS A 222 -13.81 -15.77 17.86
C HIS A 222 -13.83 -15.69 19.39
N ARG A 223 -12.94 -14.87 19.94
CA ARG A 223 -12.74 -14.64 21.38
C ARG A 223 -12.94 -13.17 21.72
N PRO A 224 -14.18 -12.73 21.95
CA PRO A 224 -14.45 -11.35 22.33
C PRO A 224 -13.83 -11.06 23.71
N LYS A 225 -13.22 -9.88 23.83
CA LYS A 225 -12.68 -9.34 25.06
C LYS A 225 -13.57 -8.18 25.49
N THR A 226 -14.35 -8.35 26.52
CA THR A 226 -15.18 -7.29 27.10
C THR A 226 -14.38 -6.51 28.12
N GLN A 227 -14.42 -5.19 28.01
CA GLN A 227 -13.76 -4.28 28.93
C GLN A 227 -14.57 -4.22 30.25
N GLY A 228 -13.90 -4.42 31.37
CA GLY A 228 -14.47 -4.08 32.67
C GLY A 228 -14.72 -2.57 32.76
N ALA A 229 -15.70 -2.16 33.56
CA ALA A 229 -15.99 -0.74 33.79
C ALA A 229 -14.91 -0.13 34.70
N GLY A 230 -14.34 1.02 34.30
CA GLY A 230 -13.46 1.85 35.13
C GLY A 230 -12.29 2.49 34.38
N PRO A 231 -11.72 3.58 34.95
CA PRO A 231 -10.65 4.33 34.31
C PRO A 231 -9.32 3.55 34.17
N ASN A 232 -9.15 2.47 34.93
CA ASN A 232 -7.97 1.60 34.91
C ASN A 232 -8.22 0.29 34.16
N ALA A 233 -9.30 0.17 33.41
CA ALA A 233 -9.59 -1.03 32.66
C ALA A 233 -8.47 -1.32 31.64
N PRO A 234 -7.96 -2.56 31.56
CA PRO A 234 -6.84 -2.89 30.71
C PRO A 234 -7.20 -2.68 29.23
N ASN A 235 -6.23 -2.19 28.44
CA ASN A 235 -6.37 -2.14 26.99
C ASN A 235 -6.44 -3.56 26.45
N LEU A 236 -7.60 -3.98 25.96
CA LEU A 236 -7.87 -5.35 25.55
C LEU A 236 -7.30 -5.71 24.17
N LEU A 237 -7.13 -4.69 23.31
CA LEU A 237 -6.64 -4.83 21.93
C LEU A 237 -5.44 -3.89 21.69
N PRO A 238 -4.35 -4.05 22.46
CA PRO A 238 -3.26 -3.06 22.49
C PRO A 238 -2.54 -2.91 21.16
N ARG A 239 -2.55 -3.94 20.31
CA ARG A 239 -1.89 -3.91 19.01
C ARG A 239 -2.72 -3.15 18.00
N ALA A 240 -4.03 -3.39 17.96
CA ALA A 240 -4.96 -2.66 17.12
C ALA A 240 -4.98 -1.16 17.49
N HIS A 241 -5.10 -0.84 18.77
CA HIS A 241 -5.05 0.55 19.25
C HIS A 241 -3.73 1.25 18.88
N ARG A 242 -2.60 0.57 19.03
CA ARG A 242 -1.29 1.11 18.61
C ARG A 242 -1.22 1.35 17.10
N ALA A 243 -1.78 0.43 16.30
CA ALA A 243 -1.83 0.60 14.85
C ALA A 243 -2.66 1.83 14.47
N PHE A 244 -3.82 2.05 15.10
CA PHE A 244 -4.64 3.24 14.89
C PHE A 244 -3.98 4.53 15.36
N SER A 245 -3.32 4.52 16.52
CA SER A 245 -2.57 5.67 17.02
C SER A 245 -1.48 6.08 16.02
N ASN A 246 -0.67 5.13 15.58
CA ASN A 246 0.39 5.38 14.59
C ASN A 246 -0.18 5.86 13.25
N LEU A 247 -1.29 5.27 12.77
CA LEU A 247 -1.97 5.69 11.55
C LEU A 247 -2.44 7.15 11.65
N LYS A 248 -3.13 7.50 12.73
CA LYS A 248 -3.66 8.86 12.95
C LYS A 248 -2.53 9.89 13.04
N THR A 249 -1.48 9.58 13.81
CA THR A 249 -0.29 10.45 13.91
C THR A 249 0.38 10.65 12.56
N TRP A 250 0.53 9.57 11.76
CA TRP A 250 1.12 9.66 10.44
C TRP A 250 0.27 10.48 9.45
N LEU A 251 -1.05 10.25 9.42
CA LEU A 251 -1.95 11.02 8.55
C LEU A 251 -1.94 12.51 8.89
N MET A 252 -1.93 12.87 10.16
CA MET A 252 -1.91 14.27 10.60
C MET A 252 -0.53 14.91 10.42
N GLY A 253 0.55 14.23 10.82
CA GLY A 253 1.91 14.80 10.78
C GLY A 253 2.50 14.91 9.38
N THR A 254 2.12 14.02 8.45
CA THR A 254 2.70 14.02 7.09
C THR A 254 1.76 14.62 6.05
N HIS A 255 0.45 14.42 6.19
CA HIS A 255 -0.54 14.75 5.16
C HIS A 255 -1.55 15.81 5.59
N HIS A 256 -1.55 16.20 6.88
CA HIS A 256 -2.46 17.18 7.48
C HIS A 256 -3.95 16.86 7.30
N GLY A 257 -4.26 15.58 7.10
CA GLY A 257 -5.58 15.06 6.82
C GLY A 257 -5.71 14.50 5.39
N VAL A 258 -6.63 13.56 5.25
CA VAL A 258 -6.92 12.88 3.98
C VAL A 258 -8.42 12.71 3.84
N GLY A 259 -8.97 13.10 2.69
CA GLY A 259 -10.38 12.91 2.38
C GLY A 259 -10.75 11.42 2.28
N ARG A 260 -12.00 11.10 2.65
CA ARG A 260 -12.53 9.72 2.67
C ARG A 260 -12.29 8.96 1.36
N THR A 261 -12.47 9.61 0.23
CA THR A 261 -12.30 9.07 -1.11
C THR A 261 -10.90 8.50 -1.37
N HIS A 262 -9.85 9.18 -0.88
CA HIS A 262 -8.47 8.78 -1.12
C HIS A 262 -7.85 7.98 0.03
N LEU A 263 -8.54 7.90 1.18
CA LEU A 263 -8.05 7.21 2.37
C LEU A 263 -7.59 5.76 2.08
N PRO A 264 -8.29 4.94 1.28
CA PRO A 264 -7.85 3.57 0.97
C PRO A 264 -6.43 3.50 0.41
N HIS A 265 -6.03 4.46 -0.44
CA HIS A 265 -4.67 4.50 -1.00
C HIS A 265 -3.61 4.80 0.07
N TYR A 266 -3.93 5.67 1.04
CA TYR A 266 -3.03 5.95 2.17
C TYR A 266 -2.95 4.76 3.12
N LEU A 267 -4.05 4.05 3.36
CA LEU A 267 -4.03 2.79 4.12
C LEU A 267 -3.12 1.75 3.46
N ASN A 268 -3.12 1.66 2.13
CA ASN A 268 -2.22 0.77 1.38
C ASN A 268 -0.74 1.10 1.66
N GLU A 269 -0.36 2.39 1.62
CA GLU A 269 0.99 2.83 1.96
C GLU A 269 1.33 2.49 3.41
N PHE A 270 0.45 2.81 4.35
CA PHE A 270 0.68 2.54 5.76
C PHE A 270 0.89 1.04 6.02
N VAL A 271 0.00 0.19 5.49
CA VAL A 271 0.10 -1.29 5.60
C VAL A 271 1.39 -1.80 4.96
N PHE A 272 1.72 -1.33 3.76
CA PHE A 272 2.92 -1.74 3.04
C PHE A 272 4.18 -1.46 3.85
N ARG A 273 4.32 -0.24 4.36
CA ARG A 273 5.48 0.22 5.14
C ARG A 273 5.52 -0.45 6.51
N PHE A 274 4.40 -0.54 7.22
CA PHE A 274 4.33 -1.21 8.51
C PHE A 274 4.78 -2.67 8.43
N ASN A 275 4.31 -3.39 7.43
CA ASN A 275 4.65 -4.81 7.25
C ASN A 275 6.12 -5.03 6.84
N ARG A 276 6.82 -3.99 6.40
CA ARG A 276 8.24 -4.02 5.97
C ARG A 276 9.14 -3.12 6.81
N ARG A 277 8.66 -2.66 7.96
CA ARG A 277 9.36 -1.69 8.83
C ARG A 277 10.77 -2.12 9.27
N HIS A 278 11.05 -3.42 9.25
CA HIS A 278 12.37 -3.95 9.58
C HIS A 278 13.30 -4.11 8.37
N THR A 279 12.77 -3.91 7.16
CA THR A 279 13.51 -4.10 5.89
C THR A 279 13.13 -3.03 4.86
N PRO A 280 13.31 -1.72 5.17
CA PRO A 280 12.81 -0.63 4.30
C PRO A 280 13.46 -0.62 2.93
N MET A 281 14.75 -0.97 2.81
CA MET A 281 15.42 -1.03 1.50
C MET A 281 14.88 -2.19 0.62
N ALA A 282 14.55 -3.34 1.23
CA ALA A 282 13.84 -4.41 0.53
C ALA A 282 12.40 -4.02 0.15
N ALA A 283 11.79 -3.07 0.89
CA ALA A 283 10.50 -2.51 0.54
C ALA A 283 10.55 -1.71 -0.78
N PHE A 284 11.58 -0.92 -1.01
CA PHE A 284 11.81 -0.22 -2.27
C PHE A 284 11.83 -1.18 -3.47
N GLN A 285 12.64 -2.23 -3.41
CA GLN A 285 12.68 -3.26 -4.45
C GLN A 285 11.31 -3.93 -4.67
N THR A 286 10.63 -4.29 -3.56
CA THR A 286 9.31 -4.91 -3.64
C THR A 286 8.31 -3.97 -4.33
N LEU A 287 8.36 -2.66 -4.04
CA LEU A 287 7.48 -1.67 -4.66
C LEU A 287 7.72 -1.56 -6.16
N LEU A 288 8.98 -1.51 -6.62
CA LEU A 288 9.30 -1.49 -8.05
C LEU A 288 8.84 -2.76 -8.77
N GLY A 289 9.03 -3.94 -8.17
CA GLY A 289 8.55 -5.20 -8.73
C GLY A 289 7.02 -5.25 -8.83
N LEU A 290 6.30 -4.79 -7.81
CA LEU A 290 4.85 -4.66 -7.84
C LEU A 290 4.39 -3.63 -8.87
N ALA A 291 5.06 -2.48 -8.95
CA ALA A 291 4.75 -1.43 -9.93
C ALA A 291 4.82 -1.94 -11.37
N GLY A 292 5.73 -2.86 -11.67
CA GLY A 292 5.84 -3.53 -12.96
C GLY A 292 4.72 -4.54 -13.27
N GLN A 293 4.00 -5.01 -12.27
CA GLN A 293 2.93 -6.03 -12.40
C GLN A 293 1.52 -5.43 -12.36
N HIS A 294 1.36 -4.22 -11.83
CA HIS A 294 0.06 -3.56 -11.71
C HIS A 294 -0.41 -2.95 -13.03
N THR A 295 -1.71 -3.09 -13.31
CA THR A 295 -2.37 -2.44 -14.44
C THR A 295 -2.22 -0.92 -14.39
N PRO A 296 -2.19 -0.25 -15.55
CA PRO A 296 -2.07 1.19 -15.63
C PRO A 296 -3.14 1.92 -14.82
N THR A 297 -2.73 2.92 -14.08
CA THR A 297 -3.64 3.82 -13.38
C THR A 297 -3.70 5.14 -14.14
N THR A 298 -4.89 5.49 -14.63
CA THR A 298 -5.10 6.75 -15.33
C THR A 298 -5.41 7.89 -14.36
N TYR A 299 -5.19 9.14 -14.79
CA TYR A 299 -5.57 10.32 -14.03
C TYR A 299 -7.07 10.31 -13.67
N LYS A 300 -7.95 9.92 -14.63
CA LYS A 300 -9.40 9.82 -14.41
C LYS A 300 -9.76 8.85 -13.27
N MET A 301 -9.08 7.71 -13.16
CA MET A 301 -9.30 6.73 -12.08
C MET A 301 -8.93 7.28 -10.70
N LEU A 302 -7.99 8.21 -10.63
CA LEU A 302 -7.57 8.81 -9.35
C LEU A 302 -8.52 9.92 -8.89
N TYR A 303 -9.15 10.64 -9.83
CA TYR A 303 -10.03 11.78 -9.51
C TYR A 303 -11.53 11.41 -9.50
N ARG A 304 -11.92 10.38 -10.25
CA ARG A 304 -13.29 9.86 -10.22
C ARG A 304 -13.35 8.70 -9.23
N ALA A 305 -13.24 8.86 -7.98
CA ALA A 305 -13.45 7.85 -6.94
C ALA A 305 -14.23 6.60 -7.42
N GLU A 306 -13.61 5.74 -8.22
CA GLU A 306 -14.18 4.42 -8.48
C GLU A 306 -13.90 3.57 -7.25
N PRO A 307 -14.90 2.87 -6.69
CA PRO A 307 -14.68 1.94 -5.61
C PRO A 307 -13.64 0.91 -6.07
N THR A 308 -12.56 0.80 -5.33
CA THR A 308 -11.61 -0.30 -5.49
C THR A 308 -12.31 -1.57 -5.06
N GLY A 309 -12.70 -2.42 -6.02
CA GLY A 309 -13.22 -3.74 -5.78
C GLY A 309 -12.24 -4.64 -5.01
#